data_7f5da90ae5a33d8bfb50c578d4595541
#
_entry.id   7f5da90ae5a33d8bfb50c578d4595541
#
_cell.length_a   1.000
_cell.length_b   1.000
_cell.length_c   1.000
_cell.angle_alpha   90.00
_cell.angle_beta   90.00
_cell.angle_gamma   90.00
#
_symmetry.space_group_name_H-M   'P 1'
#
loop_
_entity.id
_entity.type
_entity.pdbx_description
1 polymer ?
#
loop_
_entity_poly.entity_id
_entity_poly.type
_entity_poly.pdbx_seq_one_letter_code
_entity_poly.pdbx_strand_id
1 'polypeptide(L)'
;MLINNINYRTVWMQDTSVYMINQQLLPHRFEIYKSQTYVDTSNAIKTMVVRGAPAIGATGAFGLSQAALEFEGENFQDFKEHITEAEKTLKSARPTA
;
A
#
# COMPACT_ATOMS: atom_id res chain seq x y z
N MET A 1 -0.47 4.63 -16.19
CA MET A 1 -1.90 4.99 -16.39
C MET A 1 -2.01 6.43 -16.88
N LEU A 2 -2.76 6.66 -17.91
CA LEU A 2 -2.98 8.00 -18.47
C LEU A 2 -4.32 8.55 -18.00
N ILE A 3 -4.28 9.76 -17.43
CA ILE A 3 -5.49 10.46 -16.99
C ILE A 3 -5.33 11.92 -17.40
N ASN A 4 -6.28 12.40 -18.22
CA ASN A 4 -6.25 13.77 -18.75
C ASN A 4 -4.91 14.08 -19.44
N ASN A 5 -4.39 13.10 -20.19
CA ASN A 5 -3.12 13.17 -20.91
C ASN A 5 -1.87 13.26 -20.01
N ILE A 6 -2.04 13.03 -18.70
CA ILE A 6 -0.92 12.96 -17.76
C ILE A 6 -0.71 11.49 -17.40
N ASN A 7 0.54 11.05 -17.48
CA ASN A 7 0.88 9.68 -17.16
C ASN A 7 1.16 9.55 -15.66
N TYR A 8 0.29 8.83 -14.95
CA TYR A 8 0.45 8.57 -13.53
C TYR A 8 0.90 7.14 -13.30
N ARG A 9 1.68 6.93 -12.26
CA ARG A 9 1.91 5.59 -11.73
C ARG A 9 0.64 5.17 -10.99
N THR A 10 0.35 3.89 -11.00
CA THR A 10 -0.82 3.36 -10.28
C THR A 10 -0.63 3.47 -8.77
N VAL A 11 0.60 3.25 -8.30
CA VAL A 11 0.96 3.35 -6.89
C VAL A 11 2.38 3.87 -6.79
N TRP A 12 2.63 4.70 -5.78
CA TRP A 12 3.99 5.20 -5.52
C TRP A 12 4.11 5.55 -4.04
N MET A 13 5.35 5.66 -3.57
CA MET A 13 5.63 6.02 -2.19
C MET A 13 6.43 7.30 -2.14
N GLN A 14 6.07 8.18 -1.21
CA GLN A 14 6.80 9.42 -0.97
C GLN A 14 6.88 9.62 0.53
N ASP A 15 8.10 9.75 1.06
CA ASP A 15 8.35 9.78 2.50
C ASP A 15 7.79 8.50 3.14
N THR A 16 6.87 8.63 4.10
CA THR A 16 6.25 7.47 4.75
C THR A 16 4.83 7.18 4.27
N SER A 17 4.41 7.88 3.23
CA SER A 17 3.05 7.73 2.69
C SER A 17 3.07 6.97 1.38
N VAL A 18 2.05 6.14 1.19
CA VAL A 18 1.84 5.43 -0.07
C VAL A 18 0.63 6.05 -0.74
N TYR A 19 0.82 6.44 -1.98
CA TYR A 19 -0.23 7.05 -2.79
C TYR A 19 -0.66 6.08 -3.87
N MET A 20 -1.94 6.03 -4.14
CA MET A 20 -2.46 5.16 -5.19
C MET A 20 -3.69 5.79 -5.83
N ILE A 21 -3.90 5.50 -7.09
CA ILE A 21 -5.10 5.94 -7.77
C ILE A 21 -6.23 5.04 -7.32
N ASN A 22 -7.31 5.65 -6.81
CA ASN A 22 -8.45 4.89 -6.33
C ASN A 22 -9.22 4.32 -7.51
N GLN A 23 -8.99 3.06 -7.82
CA GLN A 23 -9.56 2.42 -8.99
C GLN A 23 -11.04 2.11 -8.86
N GLN A 24 -11.58 2.13 -7.63
CA GLN A 24 -13.01 1.93 -7.44
C GLN A 24 -13.83 3.08 -8.03
N LEU A 25 -13.24 4.24 -8.17
CA LEU A 25 -13.94 5.45 -8.63
C LEU A 25 -13.85 5.64 -10.14
N LEU A 26 -12.90 4.98 -10.80
CA LEU A 26 -12.72 5.09 -12.24
C LEU A 26 -13.83 4.34 -12.97
N PRO A 27 -14.26 4.83 -14.13
CA PRO A 27 -13.80 6.04 -14.85
C PRO A 27 -14.51 7.32 -14.47
N HIS A 28 -15.47 7.28 -13.55
CA HIS A 28 -16.33 8.41 -13.24
C HIS A 28 -15.65 9.51 -12.46
N ARG A 29 -14.74 9.13 -11.57
CA ARG A 29 -13.95 10.08 -10.77
C ARG A 29 -12.51 9.65 -10.73
N PHE A 30 -11.63 10.65 -10.63
CA PHE A 30 -10.21 10.42 -10.41
C PHE A 30 -9.86 10.98 -9.03
N GLU A 31 -9.44 10.10 -8.14
CA GLU A 31 -8.99 10.50 -6.81
C GLU A 31 -7.74 9.72 -6.43
N ILE A 32 -6.83 10.38 -5.73
CA ILE A 32 -5.64 9.76 -5.20
C ILE A 32 -5.90 9.42 -3.73
N TYR A 33 -5.70 8.15 -3.39
CA TYR A 33 -5.81 7.67 -2.02
C TYR A 33 -4.43 7.78 -1.37
N LYS A 34 -4.36 8.41 -0.21
CA LYS A 34 -3.12 8.55 0.54
C LYS A 34 -3.17 7.66 1.77
N SER A 35 -2.24 6.71 1.86
CA SER A 35 -2.10 5.81 3.00
C SER A 35 -0.91 6.24 3.83
N GLN A 36 -1.11 6.49 5.11
CA GLN A 36 -0.05 6.98 5.99
C GLN A 36 0.62 5.89 6.81
N THR A 37 -0.02 4.72 6.94
CA THR A 37 0.50 3.60 7.72
C THR A 37 0.36 2.30 6.94
N TYR A 38 1.10 1.26 7.37
CA TYR A 38 1.00 -0.03 6.70
C TYR A 38 -0.39 -0.65 6.89
N VAL A 39 -1.05 -0.37 8.02
CA VAL A 39 -2.41 -0.85 8.28
C VAL A 39 -3.37 -0.22 7.29
N ASP A 40 -3.24 1.08 7.06
CA ASP A 40 -4.04 1.81 6.10
C ASP A 40 -3.81 1.29 4.68
N THR A 41 -2.55 1.00 4.34
CA THR A 41 -2.20 0.39 3.05
C THR A 41 -2.82 -0.99 2.90
N SER A 42 -2.81 -1.79 3.96
CA SER A 42 -3.46 -3.09 3.98
C SER A 42 -4.96 -2.97 3.71
N ASN A 43 -5.60 -1.99 4.34
CA ASN A 43 -7.04 -1.74 4.13
C ASN A 43 -7.33 -1.31 2.69
N ALA A 44 -6.45 -0.55 2.08
CA ALA A 44 -6.61 -0.14 0.68
C ALA A 44 -6.57 -1.34 -0.26
N ILE A 45 -5.71 -2.31 0.02
CA ILE A 45 -5.67 -3.56 -0.76
C ILE A 45 -6.96 -4.35 -0.53
N LYS A 46 -7.36 -4.48 0.72
CA LYS A 46 -8.53 -5.26 1.11
C LYS A 46 -9.81 -4.72 0.49
N THR A 47 -9.95 -3.41 0.43
CA THR A 47 -11.14 -2.76 -0.12
C THR A 47 -11.03 -2.48 -1.61
N MET A 48 -9.97 -2.96 -2.25
CA MET A 48 -9.78 -2.86 -3.70
C MET A 48 -9.64 -1.44 -4.24
N VAL A 49 -9.10 -0.55 -3.43
CA VAL A 49 -8.68 0.77 -3.90
C VAL A 49 -7.66 0.60 -5.02
N VAL A 50 -6.81 -0.40 -4.88
CA VAL A 50 -5.85 -0.81 -5.91
C VAL A 50 -6.22 -2.20 -6.40
N ARG A 51 -6.11 -2.44 -7.71
CA ARG A 51 -6.44 -3.71 -8.33
C ARG A 51 -5.35 -4.12 -9.31
N GLY A 52 -5.30 -5.43 -9.60
CA GLY A 52 -4.32 -5.99 -10.51
C GLY A 52 -3.11 -6.53 -9.77
N ALA A 53 -2.65 -7.73 -10.13
CA ALA A 53 -1.58 -8.40 -9.41
C ALA A 53 -0.29 -7.58 -9.28
N PRO A 54 0.22 -6.94 -10.35
CA PRO A 54 1.43 -6.13 -10.22
C PRO A 54 1.25 -4.94 -9.28
N ALA A 55 0.11 -4.26 -9.34
CA ALA A 55 -0.15 -3.11 -8.48
C ALA A 55 -0.33 -3.54 -7.03
N ILE A 56 -1.01 -4.65 -6.79
CA ILE A 56 -1.18 -5.20 -5.43
C ILE A 56 0.17 -5.58 -4.85
N GLY A 57 1.02 -6.22 -5.64
CA GLY A 57 2.37 -6.60 -5.21
C GLY A 57 3.21 -5.39 -4.84
N ALA A 58 3.20 -4.36 -5.68
CA ALA A 58 3.94 -3.12 -5.40
C ALA A 58 3.39 -2.42 -4.14
N THR A 59 2.08 -2.38 -3.99
CA THR A 59 1.45 -1.76 -2.83
C THR A 59 1.82 -2.50 -1.55
N GLY A 60 1.85 -3.84 -1.59
CA GLY A 60 2.29 -4.65 -0.45
C GLY A 60 3.72 -4.37 -0.06
N ALA A 61 4.62 -4.24 -1.06
CA ALA A 61 6.01 -3.93 -0.80
C ALA A 61 6.18 -2.54 -0.17
N PHE A 62 5.45 -1.54 -0.65
CA PHE A 62 5.46 -0.21 -0.05
C PHE A 62 4.90 -0.24 1.37
N GLY A 63 3.84 -1.02 1.60
CA GLY A 63 3.29 -1.18 2.94
C GLY A 63 4.29 -1.76 3.92
N LEU A 64 5.08 -2.74 3.47
CA LEU A 64 6.13 -3.31 4.31
C LEU A 64 7.22 -2.27 4.61
N SER A 65 7.54 -1.42 3.64
CA SER A 65 8.47 -0.31 3.87
C SER A 65 7.92 0.67 4.90
N GLN A 66 6.63 0.97 4.86
CA GLN A 66 6.00 1.81 5.87
C GLN A 66 6.14 1.19 7.25
N ALA A 67 5.89 -0.12 7.38
CA ALA A 67 6.03 -0.80 8.65
C ALA A 67 7.43 -0.67 9.21
N ALA A 68 8.44 -0.79 8.35
CA ALA A 68 9.83 -0.62 8.77
C ALA A 68 10.10 0.79 9.28
N LEU A 69 9.56 1.80 8.61
CA LEU A 69 9.75 3.19 9.00
C LEU A 69 8.95 3.57 10.24
N GLU A 70 7.85 2.88 10.51
CA GLU A 70 7.00 3.13 11.68
C GLU A 70 7.59 2.55 12.96
N PHE A 71 8.52 1.63 12.87
CA PHE A 71 9.06 0.96 14.04
C PHE A 71 9.84 1.92 14.92
N GLU A 72 9.51 1.96 16.22
CA GLU A 72 10.13 2.86 17.18
C GLU A 72 10.84 2.07 18.28
N GLY A 73 11.75 1.23 17.95
CA GLY A 73 12.51 0.47 18.93
C GLY A 73 13.96 0.38 18.49
N GLU A 74 14.79 -0.20 19.36
CA GLU A 74 16.21 -0.38 19.06
C GLU A 74 16.60 -1.85 19.02
N ASN A 75 15.70 -2.74 19.45
CA ASN A 75 15.98 -4.16 19.54
C ASN A 75 15.68 -4.84 18.21
N PHE A 76 16.69 -5.51 17.64
CA PHE A 76 16.54 -6.17 16.36
C PHE A 76 15.46 -7.25 16.36
N GLN A 77 15.35 -7.99 17.46
CA GLN A 77 14.34 -9.05 17.56
C GLN A 77 12.93 -8.46 17.51
N ASP A 78 12.70 -7.35 18.20
CA ASP A 78 11.41 -6.66 18.18
C ASP A 78 11.10 -6.12 16.80
N PHE A 79 12.10 -5.59 16.10
CA PHE A 79 11.95 -5.12 14.73
C PHE A 79 11.52 -6.27 13.82
N LYS A 80 12.18 -7.40 13.96
CA LYS A 80 11.88 -8.59 13.15
C LYS A 80 10.46 -9.06 13.37
N GLU A 81 10.01 -9.07 14.63
CA GLU A 81 8.64 -9.45 14.96
C GLU A 81 7.63 -8.47 14.38
N HIS A 82 7.93 -7.18 14.43
CA HIS A 82 7.10 -6.13 13.86
C HIS A 82 6.94 -6.32 12.35
N ILE A 83 8.03 -6.58 11.64
CA ILE A 83 8.01 -6.80 10.19
C ILE A 83 7.23 -8.07 9.85
N THR A 84 7.41 -9.14 10.64
CA THR A 84 6.69 -10.39 10.42
C THR A 84 5.18 -10.19 10.58
N GLU A 85 4.77 -9.41 11.58
CA GLU A 85 3.35 -9.11 11.80
C GLU A 85 2.80 -8.26 10.64
N ALA A 86 3.54 -7.25 10.21
CA ALA A 86 3.14 -6.42 9.08
C ALA A 86 2.99 -7.25 7.80
N GLU A 87 3.91 -8.18 7.58
CA GLU A 87 3.84 -9.07 6.42
C GLU A 87 2.58 -9.91 6.44
N LYS A 88 2.21 -10.46 7.61
CA LYS A 88 0.97 -11.22 7.75
C LYS A 88 -0.24 -10.36 7.44
N THR A 89 -0.28 -9.15 7.98
CA THR A 89 -1.39 -8.23 7.77
C THR A 89 -1.57 -7.92 6.28
N LEU A 90 -0.47 -7.59 5.61
CA LEU A 90 -0.51 -7.25 4.20
C LEU A 90 -0.88 -8.44 3.32
N LYS A 91 -0.37 -9.63 3.63
CA LYS A 91 -0.71 -10.83 2.88
C LYS A 91 -2.17 -11.21 3.04
N SER A 92 -2.72 -11.06 4.24
CA SER A 92 -4.12 -11.41 4.50
C SER A 92 -5.11 -10.45 3.84
N ALA A 93 -4.64 -9.26 3.46
CA ALA A 93 -5.47 -8.28 2.76
C ALA A 93 -5.66 -8.61 1.29
N ARG A 94 -4.83 -9.48 0.72
CA ARG A 94 -4.92 -9.83 -0.70
C ARG A 94 -6.18 -10.64 -0.96
N PRO A 95 -7.01 -10.19 -1.90
CA PRO A 95 -8.16 -11.01 -2.28
C PRO A 95 -7.65 -12.24 -3.02
N THR A 96 -7.87 -13.37 -2.48
CA THR A 96 -7.46 -14.66 -3.01
C THR A 96 -6.11 -14.69 -3.71
N ALA A 97 -5.26 -15.39 -3.16
CA ALA A 97 -4.05 -15.75 -3.86
C ALA A 97 -4.40 -16.64 -5.03
#